data_c6a663e714c1e89b364b7d16b2ceb0e1
#
_entry.id   c6a663e714c1e89b364b7d16b2ceb0e1
#
_cell.length_a   1.000
_cell.length_b   1.000
_cell.length_c   1.000
_cell.angle_alpha   90.00
_cell.angle_beta   90.00
_cell.angle_gamma   90.00
#
_symmetry.space_group_name_H-M   'P 1'
#
loop_
_entity.id
_entity.type
_entity.pdbx_description
1 polymer ?
#
loop_
_entity_poly.entity_id
_entity_poly.type
_entity_poly.pdbx_seq_one_letter_code
_entity_poly.pdbx_strand_id
1 'polypeptide(L)'
;MPEIFLDEMSFEKYADFVLNYPLLFFKKNNEYLFPEGKTYFDLIKQDEADKQNLELHLSTIFTEVRLKSYIEIRSLDACEWDCHCAGPAFFIGLLYGNLDESYEIINKWQKKSVLEAYFNSPSKGFNTEIEGKNILYWSDIFTKLSKEGLKSRNQLNSKKSNETIYLKNIDKMITKKSTKAEDSIKNLTK
;
A
#
# COMPACT_ATOMS: atom_id res chain seq x y z
N MET A 1 -3.92 -5.27 -6.87
CA MET A 1 -4.39 -6.68 -6.87
C MET A 1 -5.41 -6.83 -5.74
N PRO A 2 -6.70 -6.66 -6.06
CA PRO A 2 -7.77 -6.60 -5.04
C PRO A 2 -8.09 -7.95 -4.41
N GLU A 3 -7.57 -9.04 -4.94
CA GLU A 3 -7.79 -10.40 -4.44
C GLU A 3 -7.40 -10.55 -2.96
N ILE A 4 -6.40 -9.81 -2.50
CA ILE A 4 -5.99 -9.83 -1.10
C ILE A 4 -7.01 -9.21 -0.13
N PHE A 5 -8.02 -8.48 -0.63
CA PHE A 5 -9.08 -7.90 0.19
C PHE A 5 -10.30 -8.81 0.33
N LEU A 6 -10.38 -9.91 -0.42
CA LEU A 6 -11.58 -10.73 -0.52
C LEU A 6 -11.81 -11.64 0.69
N ASP A 7 -10.74 -12.12 1.32
CA ASP A 7 -10.79 -13.04 2.45
C ASP A 7 -9.96 -12.56 3.64
N GLU A 8 -10.19 -13.19 4.81
CA GLU A 8 -9.25 -13.05 5.92
C GLU A 8 -7.88 -13.57 5.48
N MET A 9 -6.93 -12.64 5.32
CA MET A 9 -5.59 -12.97 4.85
C MET A 9 -4.78 -13.62 5.99
N SER A 10 -4.15 -14.76 5.70
CA SER A 10 -3.15 -15.40 6.54
C SER A 10 -1.86 -15.62 5.74
N PHE A 11 -0.78 -16.05 6.40
CA PHE A 11 0.46 -16.39 5.70
C PHE A 11 0.26 -17.55 4.73
N GLU A 12 -0.55 -18.55 5.08
CA GLU A 12 -0.89 -19.69 4.23
C GLU A 12 -1.66 -19.25 2.99
N LYS A 13 -2.69 -18.43 3.18
CA LYS A 13 -3.50 -17.90 2.05
C LYS A 13 -2.66 -17.01 1.13
N TYR A 14 -1.74 -16.22 1.69
CA TYR A 14 -0.82 -15.44 0.87
C TYR A 14 0.15 -16.33 0.09
N ALA A 15 0.67 -17.39 0.71
CA ALA A 15 1.52 -18.36 0.04
C ALA A 15 0.76 -19.07 -1.09
N ASP A 16 -0.45 -19.56 -0.83
CA ASP A 16 -1.31 -20.17 -1.85
C ASP A 16 -1.61 -19.21 -3.00
N PHE A 17 -1.92 -17.95 -2.69
CA PHE A 17 -2.13 -16.91 -3.68
C PHE A 17 -0.87 -16.73 -4.56
N VAL A 18 0.30 -16.59 -3.95
CA VAL A 18 1.56 -16.40 -4.66
C VAL A 18 1.90 -17.61 -5.54
N LEU A 19 1.79 -18.82 -5.00
CA LEU A 19 2.14 -20.04 -5.74
C LEU A 19 1.24 -20.27 -6.95
N ASN A 20 -0.01 -19.86 -6.89
CA ASN A 20 -0.99 -20.01 -7.96
C ASN A 20 -1.12 -18.76 -8.88
N TYR A 21 -0.41 -17.67 -8.56
CA TYR A 21 -0.42 -16.48 -9.42
C TYR A 21 0.47 -16.71 -10.65
N PRO A 22 0.07 -16.25 -11.84
CA PRO A 22 0.86 -16.43 -13.05
C PRO A 22 2.26 -15.82 -12.93
N LEU A 23 3.26 -16.56 -13.38
CA LEU A 23 4.63 -16.08 -13.48
C LEU A 23 4.72 -14.98 -14.54
N LEU A 24 5.32 -13.87 -14.19
CA LEU A 24 5.69 -12.87 -15.19
C LEU A 24 6.89 -13.35 -16.01
N PHE A 25 7.89 -13.90 -15.33
CA PHE A 25 9.08 -14.54 -15.91
C PHE A 25 9.77 -15.42 -14.86
N PHE A 26 10.61 -16.33 -15.31
CA PHE A 26 11.50 -17.11 -14.46
C PHE A 26 12.87 -17.27 -15.12
N LYS A 27 13.88 -17.65 -14.36
CA LYS A 27 15.26 -17.78 -14.83
C LYS A 27 15.64 -19.26 -14.96
N LYS A 28 16.12 -19.65 -16.15
CA LYS A 28 16.68 -20.99 -16.43
C LYS A 28 17.95 -20.84 -17.24
N ASN A 29 19.03 -21.53 -16.87
CA ASN A 29 20.33 -21.48 -17.56
C ASN A 29 20.83 -20.03 -17.77
N ASN A 30 20.63 -19.17 -16.78
CA ASN A 30 21.01 -17.76 -16.82
C ASN A 30 20.20 -16.88 -17.81
N GLU A 31 19.14 -17.39 -18.42
CA GLU A 31 18.24 -16.68 -19.33
C GLU A 31 16.88 -16.44 -18.67
N TYR A 32 16.24 -15.30 -19.00
CA TYR A 32 14.88 -15.00 -18.57
C TYR A 32 13.88 -15.55 -19.59
N LEU A 33 12.98 -16.40 -19.12
CA LEU A 33 11.91 -17.00 -19.91
C LEU A 33 10.56 -16.43 -19.48
N PHE A 34 9.65 -16.26 -20.44
CA PHE A 34 8.30 -15.74 -20.24
C PHE A 34 7.28 -16.87 -20.43
N PRO A 35 6.91 -17.59 -19.36
CA PRO A 35 6.05 -18.76 -19.46
C PRO A 35 4.57 -18.31 -19.45
N GLU A 36 3.97 -18.18 -20.62
CA GLU A 36 2.56 -17.81 -20.74
C GLU A 36 1.65 -18.73 -19.88
N GLY A 37 0.99 -18.13 -18.90
CA GLY A 37 -0.01 -18.79 -18.08
C GLY A 37 0.51 -19.79 -17.02
N LYS A 38 1.81 -20.10 -16.98
CA LYS A 38 2.35 -20.96 -15.91
C LYS A 38 2.39 -20.24 -14.57
N THR A 39 2.20 -20.99 -13.52
CA THR A 39 2.32 -20.54 -12.13
C THR A 39 3.62 -21.07 -11.51
N TYR A 40 3.99 -20.54 -10.35
CA TYR A 40 5.13 -21.11 -9.61
C TYR A 40 4.84 -22.57 -9.18
N PHE A 41 3.59 -22.89 -8.91
CA PHE A 41 3.16 -24.26 -8.60
C PHE A 41 3.42 -25.24 -9.77
N ASP A 42 3.32 -24.77 -11.01
CA ASP A 42 3.67 -25.60 -12.17
C ASP A 42 5.16 -25.86 -12.28
N LEU A 43 6.02 -24.92 -11.86
CA LEU A 43 7.47 -25.18 -11.76
C LEU A 43 7.78 -26.23 -10.70
N ILE A 44 7.08 -26.21 -9.56
CA ILE A 44 7.22 -27.24 -8.52
C ILE A 44 6.86 -28.62 -9.08
N LYS A 45 5.74 -28.75 -9.79
CA LYS A 45 5.33 -30.02 -10.40
C LYS A 45 6.31 -30.55 -11.46
N GLN A 46 7.04 -29.65 -12.13
CA GLN A 46 8.00 -29.99 -13.18
C GLN A 46 9.42 -30.17 -12.65
N ASP A 47 9.62 -30.11 -11.32
CA ASP A 47 10.95 -30.13 -10.67
C ASP A 47 11.90 -29.02 -11.17
N GLU A 48 11.32 -27.87 -11.56
CA GLU A 48 12.04 -26.70 -12.07
C GLU A 48 12.03 -25.52 -11.07
N ALA A 49 11.43 -25.73 -9.90
CA ALA A 49 11.35 -24.70 -8.86
C ALA A 49 12.67 -24.59 -8.08
N ASP A 50 13.13 -23.38 -7.85
CA ASP A 50 14.25 -23.07 -7.00
C ASP A 50 14.02 -21.79 -6.19
N LYS A 51 14.85 -21.59 -5.16
CA LYS A 51 14.73 -20.42 -4.27
C LYS A 51 14.90 -19.10 -5.02
N GLN A 52 15.78 -19.03 -6.01
CA GLN A 52 16.03 -17.80 -6.78
C GLN A 52 14.79 -17.41 -7.59
N ASN A 53 14.16 -18.40 -8.23
CA ASN A 53 12.92 -18.17 -8.98
C ASN A 53 11.73 -17.84 -8.06
N LEU A 54 11.68 -18.40 -6.82
CA LEU A 54 10.68 -17.99 -5.85
C LEU A 54 10.85 -16.53 -5.42
N GLU A 55 12.06 -16.11 -5.09
CA GLU A 55 12.37 -14.73 -4.72
C GLU A 55 12.07 -13.76 -5.87
N LEU A 56 12.38 -14.17 -7.09
CA LEU A 56 12.07 -13.41 -8.29
C LEU A 56 10.55 -13.29 -8.49
N HIS A 57 9.82 -14.38 -8.38
CA HIS A 57 8.36 -14.40 -8.47
C HIS A 57 7.70 -13.54 -7.39
N LEU A 58 8.11 -13.66 -6.13
CA LEU A 58 7.66 -12.79 -5.05
C LEU A 58 7.90 -11.31 -5.35
N SER A 59 8.98 -10.98 -6.06
CA SER A 59 9.27 -9.59 -6.44
C SER A 59 8.34 -9.06 -7.53
N THR A 60 7.66 -9.92 -8.27
CA THR A 60 6.70 -9.57 -9.34
C THR A 60 5.23 -9.62 -8.89
N ILE A 61 4.95 -9.95 -7.65
CA ILE A 61 3.61 -9.86 -7.05
C ILE A 61 3.35 -8.41 -6.66
N PHE A 62 2.43 -7.74 -7.34
CA PHE A 62 2.17 -6.30 -7.20
C PHE A 62 0.92 -6.03 -6.36
N THR A 63 0.84 -6.64 -5.17
CA THR A 63 -0.18 -6.30 -4.19
C THR A 63 0.12 -4.96 -3.51
N GLU A 64 -0.88 -4.30 -2.96
CA GLU A 64 -0.75 -3.04 -2.20
C GLU A 64 0.11 -3.22 -0.95
N VAL A 65 0.06 -4.42 -0.38
CA VAL A 65 0.95 -4.90 0.68
C VAL A 65 1.57 -6.20 0.20
N ARG A 66 2.89 -6.27 0.18
CA ARG A 66 3.64 -7.44 -0.27
C ARG A 66 4.43 -8.04 0.89
N LEU A 67 4.31 -9.36 1.06
CA LEU A 67 5.07 -10.10 2.04
C LEU A 67 6.38 -10.60 1.42
N LYS A 68 7.48 -10.23 2.07
CA LYS A 68 8.84 -10.77 1.86
C LYS A 68 9.38 -11.27 3.19
N SER A 69 10.67 -11.07 3.47
CA SER A 69 11.23 -11.15 4.85
C SER A 69 10.77 -9.98 5.74
N TYR A 70 10.00 -9.07 5.19
CA TYR A 70 9.36 -7.92 5.81
C TYR A 70 8.03 -7.62 5.08
N ILE A 71 7.19 -6.80 5.68
CA ILE A 71 5.97 -6.27 5.03
C ILE A 71 6.32 -5.01 4.27
N GLU A 72 6.09 -5.01 2.96
CA GLU A 72 6.32 -3.86 2.08
C GLU A 72 5.00 -3.20 1.72
N ILE A 73 4.82 -1.95 2.11
CA ILE A 73 3.67 -1.12 1.72
C ILE A 73 3.98 -0.49 0.36
N ARG A 74 3.10 -0.71 -0.62
CA ARG A 74 3.31 -0.34 -2.02
C ARG A 74 2.27 0.64 -2.58
N SER A 75 1.29 1.01 -1.78
CA SER A 75 0.16 1.89 -2.17
C SER A 75 0.48 3.38 -2.11
N LEU A 76 1.76 3.77 -2.22
CA LEU A 76 2.19 5.16 -2.21
C LEU A 76 2.54 5.63 -3.61
N ASP A 77 1.94 6.75 -4.04
CA ASP A 77 2.31 7.43 -5.28
C ASP A 77 3.67 8.13 -5.15
N ALA A 78 4.34 8.29 -6.29
CA ALA A 78 5.50 9.15 -6.39
C ALA A 78 5.12 10.60 -6.12
N CYS A 79 6.00 11.33 -5.44
CA CYS A 79 5.79 12.73 -5.14
C CYS A 79 7.11 13.52 -5.18
N GLU A 80 7.02 14.83 -5.06
CA GLU A 80 8.17 15.73 -5.01
C GLU A 80 9.04 15.43 -3.77
N TRP A 81 10.29 15.85 -3.81
CA TRP A 81 11.29 15.56 -2.77
C TRP A 81 10.81 15.90 -1.34
N ASP A 82 10.09 17.00 -1.18
CA ASP A 82 9.61 17.46 0.13
C ASP A 82 8.49 16.61 0.73
N CYS A 83 7.91 15.70 -0.04
CA CYS A 83 6.87 14.80 0.44
C CYS A 83 7.28 13.33 0.53
N HIS A 84 8.49 12.94 0.13
CA HIS A 84 8.95 11.54 0.15
C HIS A 84 8.81 10.87 1.51
N CYS A 85 9.06 11.60 2.59
CA CYS A 85 8.93 11.07 3.94
C CYS A 85 7.50 11.06 4.48
N ALA A 86 6.53 11.65 3.77
CA ALA A 86 5.15 11.77 4.26
C ALA A 86 4.45 10.41 4.38
N GLY A 87 4.55 9.57 3.36
CA GLY A 87 3.98 8.24 3.37
C GLY A 87 4.59 7.32 4.44
N PRO A 88 5.92 7.16 4.48
CA PRO A 88 6.56 6.41 5.56
C PRO A 88 6.18 6.91 6.96
N ALA A 89 6.19 8.21 7.20
CA ALA A 89 5.79 8.77 8.50
C ALA A 89 4.33 8.47 8.83
N PHE A 90 3.43 8.58 7.83
CA PHE A 90 2.02 8.26 8.00
C PHE A 90 1.81 6.81 8.46
N PHE A 91 2.39 5.85 7.77
CA PHE A 91 2.25 4.44 8.13
C PHE A 91 2.98 4.07 9.42
N ILE A 92 4.14 4.68 9.70
CA ILE A 92 4.83 4.47 10.98
C ILE A 92 3.97 4.96 12.15
N GLY A 93 3.34 6.11 12.02
CA GLY A 93 2.46 6.65 13.06
C GLY A 93 1.27 5.75 13.35
N LEU A 94 0.68 5.13 12.31
CA LEU A 94 -0.44 4.19 12.47
C LEU A 94 0.04 2.83 13.00
N LEU A 95 1.02 2.19 12.33
CA LEU A 95 1.39 0.80 12.61
C LEU A 95 2.22 0.62 13.89
N TYR A 96 3.01 1.61 14.29
CA TYR A 96 3.88 1.54 15.47
C TYR A 96 3.46 2.49 16.60
N GLY A 97 2.47 3.33 16.37
CA GLY A 97 2.00 4.29 17.35
C GLY A 97 0.53 4.13 17.75
N ASN A 98 -0.35 3.81 16.79
CA ASN A 98 -1.81 3.74 16.98
C ASN A 98 -2.43 2.57 16.21
N LEU A 99 -1.82 1.39 16.30
CA LEU A 99 -2.27 0.21 15.54
C LEU A 99 -3.69 -0.22 15.92
N ASP A 100 -3.97 -0.34 17.22
CA ASP A 100 -5.23 -0.89 17.72
C ASP A 100 -6.42 -0.01 17.30
N GLU A 101 -6.32 1.31 17.50
CA GLU A 101 -7.38 2.24 17.09
C GLU A 101 -7.58 2.26 15.56
N SER A 102 -6.48 2.22 14.80
CA SER A 102 -6.53 2.16 13.34
C SER A 102 -7.20 0.87 12.88
N TYR A 103 -6.86 -0.26 13.50
CA TYR A 103 -7.43 -1.56 13.20
C TYR A 103 -8.93 -1.62 13.54
N GLU A 104 -9.34 -1.11 14.70
CA GLU A 104 -10.76 -1.07 15.12
C GLU A 104 -11.64 -0.28 14.15
N ILE A 105 -11.11 0.78 13.54
CA ILE A 105 -11.84 1.55 12.53
C ILE A 105 -11.97 0.73 11.25
N ILE A 106 -10.85 0.22 10.73
CA ILE A 106 -10.81 -0.48 9.44
C ILE A 106 -11.58 -1.81 9.50
N ASN A 107 -11.51 -2.52 10.64
CA ASN A 107 -12.18 -3.79 10.84
C ASN A 107 -13.72 -3.70 10.80
N LYS A 108 -14.28 -2.50 10.95
CA LYS A 108 -15.73 -2.23 10.80
C LYS A 108 -16.13 -2.02 9.34
N TRP A 109 -15.19 -1.83 8.44
CA TRP A 109 -15.49 -1.59 7.04
C TRP A 109 -15.91 -2.88 6.34
N GLN A 110 -16.96 -2.77 5.54
CA GLN A 110 -17.41 -3.89 4.70
C GLN A 110 -16.46 -4.09 3.53
N LYS A 111 -16.04 -5.33 3.28
CA LYS A 111 -15.18 -5.70 2.16
C LYS A 111 -15.68 -5.14 0.82
N LYS A 112 -17.00 -5.19 0.59
CA LYS A 112 -17.63 -4.63 -0.61
C LYS A 112 -17.36 -3.13 -0.74
N SER A 113 -17.52 -2.36 0.34
CA SER A 113 -17.29 -0.92 0.37
C SER A 113 -15.83 -0.58 0.07
N VAL A 114 -14.88 -1.36 0.63
CA VAL A 114 -13.45 -1.22 0.35
C VAL A 114 -13.11 -1.49 -1.11
N LEU A 115 -13.67 -2.57 -1.70
CA LEU A 115 -13.46 -2.90 -3.10
C LEU A 115 -14.03 -1.84 -4.05
N GLU A 116 -15.23 -1.36 -3.78
CA GLU A 116 -15.84 -0.26 -4.55
C GLU A 116 -14.98 1.01 -4.48
N ALA A 117 -14.46 1.33 -3.30
CA ALA A 117 -13.54 2.46 -3.12
C ALA A 117 -12.22 2.25 -3.88
N TYR A 118 -11.65 1.05 -3.84
CA TYR A 118 -10.45 0.71 -4.58
C TYR A 118 -10.58 1.00 -6.07
N PHE A 119 -11.68 0.54 -6.70
CA PHE A 119 -11.90 0.76 -8.13
C PHE A 119 -12.33 2.20 -8.49
N ASN A 120 -12.93 2.91 -7.56
CA ASN A 120 -13.41 4.28 -7.80
C ASN A 120 -12.34 5.35 -7.51
N SER A 121 -11.37 5.07 -6.62
CA SER A 121 -10.40 6.07 -6.17
C SER A 121 -9.58 6.72 -7.28
N PRO A 122 -9.15 6.03 -8.36
CA PRO A 122 -8.39 6.67 -9.43
C PRO A 122 -9.16 7.76 -10.17
N SER A 123 -10.50 7.65 -10.25
CA SER A 123 -11.35 8.59 -10.97
C SER A 123 -12.00 9.65 -10.07
N LYS A 124 -12.30 9.29 -8.80
CA LYS A 124 -13.05 10.15 -7.87
C LYS A 124 -12.16 10.86 -6.85
N GLY A 125 -10.90 10.42 -6.67
CA GLY A 125 -9.99 11.01 -5.70
C GLY A 125 -10.63 11.09 -4.31
N PHE A 126 -10.58 12.24 -3.66
CA PHE A 126 -11.16 12.46 -2.34
C PHE A 126 -12.69 12.31 -2.26
N ASN A 127 -13.40 12.28 -3.39
CA ASN A 127 -14.85 12.04 -3.44
C ASN A 127 -15.22 10.56 -3.45
N THR A 128 -14.23 9.65 -3.44
CA THR A 128 -14.47 8.22 -3.23
C THR A 128 -15.02 7.99 -1.84
N GLU A 129 -15.96 7.07 -1.71
CA GLU A 129 -16.62 6.79 -0.42
C GLU A 129 -16.27 5.40 0.10
N ILE A 130 -16.10 5.31 1.42
CA ILE A 130 -16.04 4.08 2.21
C ILE A 130 -17.01 4.25 3.38
N GLU A 131 -17.92 3.28 3.58
CA GLU A 131 -18.92 3.32 4.67
C GLU A 131 -19.72 4.63 4.71
N GLY A 132 -20.11 5.15 3.56
CA GLY A 132 -20.90 6.39 3.45
C GLY A 132 -20.15 7.67 3.84
N LYS A 133 -18.83 7.59 3.97
CA LYS A 133 -17.94 8.75 4.20
C LYS A 133 -16.92 8.83 3.08
N ASN A 134 -16.63 10.04 2.63
CA ASN A 134 -15.62 10.23 1.58
C ASN A 134 -14.19 10.01 2.11
N ILE A 135 -13.27 9.73 1.19
CA ILE A 135 -11.85 9.50 1.52
C ILE A 135 -11.23 10.70 2.24
N LEU A 136 -11.67 11.93 1.95
CA LEU A 136 -11.18 13.11 2.65
C LEU A 136 -11.46 13.03 4.17
N TYR A 137 -12.66 12.59 4.56
CA TYR A 137 -13.02 12.37 5.97
C TYR A 137 -12.11 11.34 6.63
N TRP A 138 -11.88 10.19 5.96
CA TRP A 138 -11.02 9.15 6.49
C TRP A 138 -9.55 9.59 6.51
N SER A 139 -9.09 10.35 5.51
CA SER A 139 -7.74 10.90 5.50
C SER A 139 -7.47 11.82 6.68
N ASP A 140 -8.44 12.64 7.08
CA ASP A 140 -8.32 13.51 8.25
C ASP A 140 -8.20 12.69 9.54
N ILE A 141 -9.04 11.67 9.72
CA ILE A 141 -9.00 10.76 10.88
C ILE A 141 -7.65 10.06 10.97
N PHE A 142 -7.24 9.34 9.91
CA PHE A 142 -6.00 8.57 9.94
C PHE A 142 -4.75 9.45 10.03
N THR A 143 -4.79 10.67 9.49
CA THR A 143 -3.68 11.61 9.66
C THR A 143 -3.57 12.09 11.11
N LYS A 144 -4.68 12.30 11.82
CA LYS A 144 -4.67 12.62 13.26
C LYS A 144 -4.11 11.47 14.08
N LEU A 145 -4.61 10.25 13.86
CA LEU A 145 -4.10 9.04 14.54
C LEU A 145 -2.60 8.84 14.28
N SER A 146 -2.16 9.01 13.04
CA SER A 146 -0.75 8.94 12.71
C SER A 146 0.09 9.98 13.46
N LYS A 147 -0.38 11.23 13.54
CA LYS A 147 0.31 12.28 14.30
C LYS A 147 0.40 11.96 15.80
N GLU A 148 -0.66 11.45 16.38
CA GLU A 148 -0.68 11.03 17.78
C GLU A 148 0.31 9.88 18.01
N GLY A 149 0.32 8.88 17.13
CA GLY A 149 1.26 7.78 17.19
C GLY A 149 2.71 8.23 17.03
N LEU A 150 3.02 9.15 16.11
CA LEU A 150 4.37 9.71 15.97
C LEU A 150 4.80 10.53 17.20
N LYS A 151 3.88 11.29 17.82
CA LYS A 151 4.16 12.01 19.05
C LYS A 151 4.43 11.05 20.21
N SER A 152 3.63 10.00 20.35
CA SER A 152 3.81 8.96 21.38
C SER A 152 5.15 8.25 21.22
N ARG A 153 5.57 7.93 20.02
CA ARG A 153 6.91 7.36 19.72
C ARG A 153 8.07 8.29 20.11
N ASN A 154 7.83 9.59 20.09
CA ASN A 154 8.78 10.64 20.47
C ASN A 154 10.17 10.52 19.80
N GLN A 155 10.21 10.10 18.53
CA GLN A 155 11.46 10.08 17.76
C GLN A 155 11.74 11.47 17.19
N LEU A 156 12.96 11.94 17.43
CA LEU A 156 13.41 13.28 17.03
C LEU A 156 14.52 13.17 15.98
N ASN A 157 14.45 14.02 14.97
CA ASN A 157 15.52 14.16 13.99
C ASN A 157 16.73 14.95 14.55
N SER A 158 17.77 15.12 13.76
CA SER A 158 18.99 15.87 14.15
C SER A 158 18.73 17.33 14.56
N LYS A 159 17.59 17.90 14.10
CA LYS A 159 17.14 19.27 14.47
C LYS A 159 16.19 19.28 15.67
N LYS A 160 16.07 18.17 16.39
CA LYS A 160 15.15 17.98 17.53
C LYS A 160 13.67 18.18 17.17
N SER A 161 13.30 18.00 15.92
CA SER A 161 11.91 18.04 15.48
C SER A 161 11.32 16.63 15.45
N ASN A 162 10.07 16.48 15.95
CA ASN A 162 9.34 15.23 15.89
C ASN A 162 8.97 14.87 14.44
N GLU A 163 8.83 13.58 14.15
CA GLU A 163 8.51 13.04 12.81
C GLU A 163 7.20 13.56 12.23
N THR A 164 6.30 14.12 13.04
CA THR A 164 5.06 14.77 12.56
C THR A 164 5.29 15.89 11.55
N ILE A 165 6.49 16.46 11.49
CA ILE A 165 6.85 17.48 10.48
C ILE A 165 6.72 16.95 9.04
N TYR A 166 6.90 15.64 8.84
CA TYR A 166 6.81 15.00 7.51
C TYR A 166 5.36 14.90 7.00
N LEU A 167 4.35 15.00 7.88
CA LEU A 167 2.94 14.94 7.49
C LEU A 167 2.39 16.27 6.92
N LYS A 168 3.18 17.34 6.90
CA LYS A 168 2.74 18.67 6.42
C LYS A 168 2.14 18.66 5.02
N ASN A 169 2.65 17.80 4.11
CA ASN A 169 2.13 17.73 2.75
C ASN A 169 0.78 17.00 2.69
N ILE A 170 0.56 16.00 3.53
CA ILE A 170 -0.75 15.35 3.68
C ILE A 170 -1.76 16.38 4.24
N ASP A 171 -1.39 17.14 5.27
CA ASP A 171 -2.24 18.21 5.82
C ASP A 171 -2.63 19.24 4.75
N LYS A 172 -1.67 19.65 3.90
CA LYS A 172 -1.96 20.58 2.81
C LYS A 172 -2.97 20.01 1.82
N MET A 173 -2.83 18.74 1.42
CA MET A 173 -3.78 18.08 0.51
C MET A 173 -5.19 18.01 1.13
N ILE A 174 -5.29 17.61 2.40
CA ILE A 174 -6.56 17.55 3.12
C ILE A 174 -7.20 18.94 3.22
N THR A 175 -6.42 19.96 3.61
CA THR A 175 -6.90 21.34 3.75
C THR A 175 -7.37 21.95 2.41
N LYS A 176 -6.60 21.69 1.34
CA LYS A 176 -6.96 22.14 -0.02
C LYS A 176 -8.09 21.31 -0.64
N LYS A 177 -8.40 20.14 -0.07
CA LYS A 177 -9.31 19.15 -0.66
C LYS A 177 -8.92 18.79 -2.10
N SER A 178 -7.61 18.68 -2.37
CA SER A 178 -7.07 18.43 -3.70
C SER A 178 -5.89 17.47 -3.61
N THR A 179 -5.89 16.46 -4.48
CA THR A 179 -4.78 15.50 -4.64
C THR A 179 -3.66 16.12 -5.47
N LYS A 180 -2.47 15.54 -5.41
CA LYS A 180 -1.34 15.96 -6.26
C LYS A 180 -1.66 15.76 -7.75
N ALA A 181 -2.40 14.72 -8.11
CA ALA A 181 -2.85 14.48 -9.49
C ALA A 181 -3.77 15.61 -9.99
N GLU A 182 -4.75 16.02 -9.19
CA GLU A 182 -5.63 17.13 -9.53
C GLU A 182 -4.88 18.47 -9.67
N ASP A 183 -3.91 18.72 -8.79
CA ASP A 183 -3.06 19.91 -8.88
C ASP A 183 -2.21 19.89 -10.16
N SER A 184 -1.66 18.73 -10.55
CA SER A 184 -0.90 18.55 -11.79
C SER A 184 -1.75 18.80 -13.02
N ILE A 185 -2.97 18.25 -13.07
CA ILE A 185 -3.92 18.48 -14.19
C ILE A 185 -4.24 19.97 -14.32
N LYS A 186 -4.56 20.66 -13.22
CA LYS A 186 -4.84 22.09 -13.22
C LYS A 186 -3.67 22.94 -13.73
N ASN A 187 -2.43 22.49 -13.53
CA ASN A 187 -1.24 23.20 -14.00
C ASN A 187 -0.95 22.94 -15.49
N LEU A 188 -1.34 21.78 -16.03
CA LEU A 188 -1.20 21.45 -17.45
C LEU A 188 -2.25 22.13 -18.34
N THR A 189 -3.39 22.54 -17.76
CA THR A 189 -4.50 23.19 -18.47
C THR A 189 -4.47 24.71 -18.43
N LYS A 190 -3.42 25.30 -17.86
CA LYS A 190 -3.11 26.74 -17.88
C LYS A 190 -2.10 27.07 -18.98
#